data_8bd378443dd295f4834ea38733013e36
#
_entry.id   8bd378443dd295f4834ea38733013e36
#
_cell.length_a   1.000
_cell.length_b   1.000
_cell.length_c   1.000
_cell.angle_alpha   90.00
_cell.angle_beta   90.00
_cell.angle_gamma   90.00
#
_symmetry.space_group_name_H-M   'P 1'
#
loop_
_entity.id
_entity.type
_entity.pdbx_description
1 polymer ?
#
loop_
_entity_poly.entity_id
_entity_poly.type
_entity_poly.pdbx_seq_one_letter_code
_entity_poly.pdbx_strand_id
1 'polypeptide(L)'
;MKSVVPSWAGAAGSVVGVTELHVDPDRGYDLIGDIHGCAQTLEHLLDTLGYRQQGGVWRHPRRMAIFLGDLVDRGPRIREALHLVYAMVEAGQALCIMGNHEYNALGWTTPAAPGSGRQFVREHTPRHARLIRETLEQFEAYPGEWREFLDWFYELPLFLDAGRFRVVHACWDDSLIDPLRAQFADGCVDEAFIQASAVPGSFACTTMDRLLRGTDMRLPHGLTLTSEDGFTRAHFRTKFWADNPQTYGDIVFQPDALPELAAQTPLSELQKNQLLRYGHHEPMLFVGHYWRRGRPSAIRPNLACLDYSAVMYGKLVAYRLDQETRLDAGKFVWVNVERPERVS
;
A
#
# COMPACT_ATOMS: atom_id res chain seq x y z
N MET A 1 24.18 -31.55 3.11
CA MET A 1 23.35 -30.92 4.11
C MET A 1 21.94 -30.84 3.54
N LYS A 2 21.00 -31.58 4.12
CA LYS A 2 19.62 -31.63 3.60
C LYS A 2 18.91 -30.33 3.99
N SER A 3 18.45 -29.55 3.01
CA SER A 3 17.56 -28.42 3.23
C SER A 3 16.26 -28.92 3.85
N VAL A 4 15.98 -28.53 5.07
CA VAL A 4 14.66 -28.74 5.68
C VAL A 4 13.76 -27.66 5.10
N VAL A 5 13.00 -28.04 4.08
CA VAL A 5 11.85 -27.27 3.62
C VAL A 5 10.74 -27.53 4.65
N PRO A 6 10.18 -26.52 5.33
CA PRO A 6 8.99 -26.70 6.14
C PRO A 6 7.85 -27.13 5.22
N SER A 7 7.21 -28.26 5.53
CA SER A 7 6.03 -28.76 4.82
C SER A 7 4.83 -27.86 5.14
N TRP A 8 4.40 -27.06 4.18
CA TRP A 8 3.27 -26.12 4.26
C TRP A 8 1.89 -26.79 4.14
N ALA A 9 1.83 -28.10 3.96
CA ALA A 9 0.59 -28.83 3.81
C ALA A 9 0.12 -29.39 5.17
N GLY A 10 -0.65 -28.58 5.93
CA GLY A 10 -1.32 -29.18 7.08
C GLY A 10 -1.80 -28.17 8.13
N ALA A 11 -2.73 -27.34 7.80
CA ALA A 11 -3.87 -26.89 8.62
C ALA A 11 -4.61 -25.77 7.87
N ALA A 12 -5.50 -26.11 6.96
CA ALA A 12 -6.51 -25.20 6.44
C ALA A 12 -7.52 -24.91 7.57
N GLY A 13 -7.14 -24.01 8.47
CA GLY A 13 -8.07 -23.21 9.22
C GLY A 13 -8.33 -21.98 8.35
N SER A 14 -9.47 -21.95 7.65
CA SER A 14 -9.92 -20.80 6.89
C SER A 14 -9.83 -19.55 7.80
N VAL A 15 -8.84 -18.68 7.52
CA VAL A 15 -8.91 -17.30 7.97
C VAL A 15 -10.07 -16.70 7.19
N VAL A 16 -11.23 -16.61 7.82
CA VAL A 16 -12.40 -15.91 7.30
C VAL A 16 -11.93 -14.51 7.03
N GLY A 17 -11.98 -14.08 5.78
CA GLY A 17 -11.64 -12.74 5.35
C GLY A 17 -12.43 -11.72 6.16
N VAL A 18 -11.72 -10.84 6.87
CA VAL A 18 -12.32 -9.93 7.83
C VAL A 18 -12.08 -8.50 7.36
N THR A 19 -12.99 -7.99 6.54
CA THR A 19 -13.02 -6.53 6.25
C THR A 19 -13.50 -5.73 7.44
N GLU A 20 -14.32 -6.34 8.31
CA GLU A 20 -14.65 -5.79 9.64
C GLU A 20 -13.69 -6.42 10.66
N LEU A 21 -12.61 -5.72 10.95
CA LEU A 21 -11.70 -6.11 12.01
C LEU A 21 -12.42 -5.99 13.36
N HIS A 22 -12.72 -7.14 13.98
CA HIS A 22 -13.15 -7.15 15.38
C HIS A 22 -11.99 -6.64 16.22
N VAL A 23 -12.08 -5.38 16.62
CA VAL A 23 -11.08 -4.72 17.45
C VAL A 23 -11.17 -5.32 18.84
N ASP A 24 -10.15 -6.08 19.21
CA ASP A 24 -9.96 -6.50 20.61
C ASP A 24 -9.63 -5.24 21.44
N PRO A 25 -10.50 -4.83 22.39
CA PRO A 25 -10.27 -3.64 23.20
C PRO A 25 -9.04 -3.73 24.09
N ASP A 26 -8.59 -4.93 24.39
CA ASP A 26 -7.40 -5.18 25.23
C ASP A 26 -6.10 -5.26 24.42
N ARG A 27 -6.20 -5.23 23.10
CA ARG A 27 -5.05 -5.36 22.18
C ARG A 27 -4.69 -4.02 21.51
N GLY A 28 -3.43 -3.66 21.52
CA GLY A 28 -2.91 -2.55 20.71
C GLY A 28 -2.59 -2.99 19.27
N TYR A 29 -2.51 -2.03 18.36
CA TYR A 29 -2.14 -2.27 16.96
C TYR A 29 -0.91 -1.44 16.61
N ASP A 30 0.02 -2.02 15.84
CA ASP A 30 1.15 -1.31 15.25
C ASP A 30 0.98 -1.30 13.72
N LEU A 31 0.57 -0.15 13.18
CA LEU A 31 0.36 0.03 11.74
C LEU A 31 1.68 0.39 11.09
N ILE A 32 2.12 -0.38 10.09
CA ILE A 32 3.45 -0.29 9.47
C ILE A 32 3.28 0.05 8.00
N GLY A 33 3.97 1.10 7.55
CA GLY A 33 3.95 1.57 6.15
C GLY A 33 4.77 0.72 5.19
N ASP A 34 4.92 1.22 3.97
CA ASP A 34 5.52 0.56 2.81
C ASP A 34 6.93 0.03 3.08
N ILE A 35 7.13 -1.26 2.82
CA ILE A 35 8.37 -1.99 3.17
C ILE A 35 9.31 -2.10 1.98
N HIS A 36 8.77 -2.41 0.80
CA HIS A 36 9.55 -2.58 -0.43
C HIS A 36 10.86 -3.37 -0.24
N GLY A 37 10.78 -4.59 0.31
CA GLY A 37 11.94 -5.44 0.49
C GLY A 37 13.00 -4.92 1.46
N CYS A 38 12.70 -3.95 2.32
CA CYS A 38 13.59 -3.49 3.39
C CYS A 38 13.50 -4.41 4.63
N ALA A 39 13.73 -5.72 4.46
CA ALA A 39 13.54 -6.74 5.49
C ALA A 39 14.33 -6.45 6.77
N GLN A 40 15.62 -6.12 6.67
CA GLN A 40 16.44 -5.81 7.83
C GLN A 40 15.94 -4.61 8.62
N THR A 41 15.47 -3.57 7.93
CA THR A 41 14.87 -2.40 8.58
C THR A 41 13.55 -2.75 9.26
N LEU A 42 12.77 -3.67 8.66
CA LEU A 42 11.54 -4.19 9.27
C LEU A 42 11.85 -4.97 10.55
N GLU A 43 12.86 -5.83 10.55
CA GLU A 43 13.30 -6.55 11.75
C GLU A 43 13.70 -5.58 12.88
N HIS A 44 14.47 -4.52 12.56
CA HIS A 44 14.82 -3.48 13.52
C HIS A 44 13.60 -2.71 14.04
N LEU A 45 12.63 -2.42 13.17
CA LEU A 45 11.40 -1.74 13.58
C LEU A 45 10.57 -2.63 14.50
N LEU A 46 10.40 -3.91 14.18
CA LEU A 46 9.68 -4.88 15.01
C LEU A 46 10.34 -5.05 16.39
N ASP A 47 11.67 -5.14 16.44
CA ASP A 47 12.40 -5.17 17.70
C ASP A 47 12.19 -3.91 18.53
N THR A 48 12.25 -2.73 17.90
CA THR A 48 11.99 -1.42 18.52
C THR A 48 10.56 -1.32 19.07
N LEU A 49 9.60 -1.91 18.37
CA LEU A 49 8.19 -1.99 18.78
C LEU A 49 7.97 -3.02 19.90
N GLY A 50 8.97 -3.83 20.24
CA GLY A 50 8.91 -4.81 21.31
C GLY A 50 8.45 -6.21 20.87
N TYR A 51 8.36 -6.46 19.56
CA TYR A 51 8.18 -7.82 19.05
C TYR A 51 9.45 -8.63 19.30
N ARG A 52 9.28 -9.94 19.44
CA ARG A 52 10.42 -10.89 19.61
C ARG A 52 10.19 -12.10 18.72
N GLN A 53 11.27 -12.57 18.13
CA GLN A 53 11.24 -13.75 17.29
C GLN A 53 11.12 -15.01 18.14
N GLN A 54 10.10 -15.82 17.85
CA GLN A 54 9.82 -17.09 18.52
C GLN A 54 9.41 -18.13 17.49
N GLY A 55 10.20 -19.17 17.32
CA GLY A 55 9.93 -20.22 16.32
C GLY A 55 9.88 -19.68 14.88
N GLY A 56 10.72 -18.70 14.54
CA GLY A 56 10.78 -18.11 13.21
C GLY A 56 9.72 -17.01 12.96
N VAL A 57 8.86 -16.72 13.93
CA VAL A 57 7.78 -15.72 13.79
C VAL A 57 8.00 -14.57 14.78
N TRP A 58 7.85 -13.34 14.32
CA TRP A 58 7.84 -12.16 15.18
C TRP A 58 6.51 -12.04 15.92
N ARG A 59 6.55 -11.98 17.25
CA ARG A 59 5.38 -11.99 18.14
C ARG A 59 5.44 -10.88 19.15
N HIS A 60 4.27 -10.37 19.51
CA HIS A 60 4.12 -9.45 20.63
C HIS A 60 2.97 -9.92 21.56
N PRO A 61 3.13 -9.92 22.90
CA PRO A 61 2.14 -10.51 23.80
C PRO A 61 0.80 -9.76 23.83
N ARG A 62 0.77 -8.47 23.48
CA ARG A 62 -0.42 -7.61 23.59
C ARG A 62 -0.71 -6.78 22.35
N ARG A 63 0.06 -6.92 21.27
CA ARG A 63 -0.11 -6.09 20.05
C ARG A 63 -0.17 -6.97 18.81
N MET A 64 -0.77 -6.42 17.77
CA MET A 64 -0.81 -7.01 16.43
C MET A 64 -0.27 -5.99 15.43
N ALA A 65 0.53 -6.45 14.51
CA ALA A 65 0.98 -5.60 13.41
C ALA A 65 -0.11 -5.52 12.32
N ILE A 66 -0.19 -4.38 11.63
CA ILE A 66 -1.01 -4.20 10.41
C ILE A 66 -0.11 -3.59 9.34
N PHE A 67 0.18 -4.36 8.30
CA PHE A 67 1.00 -3.92 7.17
C PHE A 67 0.13 -3.26 6.10
N LEU A 68 0.55 -2.10 5.61
CA LEU A 68 -0.22 -1.28 4.69
C LEU A 68 0.03 -1.62 3.20
N GLY A 69 0.60 -2.79 2.90
CA GLY A 69 0.95 -3.22 1.55
C GLY A 69 2.32 -2.70 1.08
N ASP A 70 2.58 -2.84 -0.21
CA ASP A 70 3.85 -2.52 -0.87
C ASP A 70 5.05 -3.23 -0.21
N LEU A 71 4.95 -4.55 -0.15
CA LEU A 71 5.99 -5.44 0.36
C LEU A 71 7.09 -5.69 -0.66
N VAL A 72 6.70 -5.76 -1.95
CA VAL A 72 7.56 -6.13 -3.09
C VAL A 72 8.13 -4.92 -3.81
N ASP A 73 9.00 -5.19 -4.77
CA ASP A 73 9.69 -4.27 -5.68
C ASP A 73 10.74 -3.36 -5.01
N ARG A 74 11.69 -2.90 -5.80
CA ARG A 74 12.72 -1.88 -5.51
C ARG A 74 13.78 -2.26 -4.48
N GLY A 75 13.43 -2.98 -3.45
CA GLY A 75 14.29 -3.21 -2.29
C GLY A 75 15.26 -4.38 -2.42
N PRO A 76 16.24 -4.46 -1.54
CA PRO A 76 17.33 -5.44 -1.69
C PRO A 76 16.97 -6.85 -1.18
N ARG A 77 15.94 -7.01 -0.33
CA ARG A 77 15.63 -8.27 0.36
C ARG A 77 14.11 -8.52 0.35
N ILE A 78 13.53 -8.57 -0.86
CA ILE A 78 12.08 -8.71 -1.08
C ILE A 78 11.60 -10.07 -0.60
N ARG A 79 12.32 -11.14 -0.97
CA ARG A 79 11.97 -12.50 -0.59
C ARG A 79 11.90 -12.67 0.93
N GLU A 80 12.90 -12.15 1.66
CA GLU A 80 12.93 -12.21 3.13
C GLU A 80 11.82 -11.36 3.77
N ALA A 81 11.51 -10.19 3.21
CA ALA A 81 10.41 -9.35 3.68
C ALA A 81 9.06 -10.07 3.54
N LEU A 82 8.82 -10.71 2.39
CA LEU A 82 7.61 -11.50 2.15
C LEU A 82 7.50 -12.67 3.13
N HIS A 83 8.55 -13.46 3.31
CA HIS A 83 8.53 -14.57 4.28
C HIS A 83 8.27 -14.09 5.71
N LEU A 84 8.86 -12.96 6.12
CA LEU A 84 8.66 -12.40 7.45
C LEU A 84 7.19 -12.00 7.66
N VAL A 85 6.62 -11.21 6.74
CA VAL A 85 5.24 -10.73 6.85
C VAL A 85 4.26 -11.88 6.75
N TYR A 86 4.43 -12.78 5.78
CA TYR A 86 3.61 -13.97 5.60
C TYR A 86 3.57 -14.83 6.87
N ALA A 87 4.74 -15.14 7.45
CA ALA A 87 4.82 -15.93 8.68
C ALA A 87 4.09 -15.26 9.87
N MET A 88 4.12 -13.92 9.96
CA MET A 88 3.37 -13.19 10.98
C MET A 88 1.86 -13.25 10.74
N VAL A 89 1.42 -13.14 9.49
CA VAL A 89 -0.02 -13.21 9.11
C VAL A 89 -0.55 -14.61 9.38
N GLU A 90 0.11 -15.67 8.89
CA GLU A 90 -0.25 -17.06 9.11
C GLU A 90 -0.32 -17.45 10.60
N ALA A 91 0.55 -16.86 11.40
CA ALA A 91 0.56 -17.09 12.85
C ALA A 91 -0.43 -16.22 13.63
N GLY A 92 -1.28 -15.42 12.99
CA GLY A 92 -2.25 -14.51 13.62
C GLY A 92 -1.59 -13.38 14.43
N GLN A 93 -0.36 -13.02 14.08
CA GLN A 93 0.39 -11.93 14.72
C GLN A 93 0.34 -10.62 13.93
N ALA A 94 -0.14 -10.69 12.69
CA ALA A 94 -0.31 -9.54 11.84
C ALA A 94 -1.51 -9.68 10.91
N LEU A 95 -1.95 -8.54 10.37
CA LEU A 95 -2.78 -8.41 9.19
C LEU A 95 -1.97 -7.70 8.11
N CYS A 96 -2.33 -7.92 6.86
CA CYS A 96 -1.73 -7.22 5.73
C CYS A 96 -2.83 -6.86 4.73
N ILE A 97 -2.79 -5.64 4.19
CA ILE A 97 -3.64 -5.26 3.06
C ILE A 97 -2.83 -5.26 1.76
N MET A 98 -3.50 -5.34 0.62
CA MET A 98 -2.87 -5.25 -0.69
C MET A 98 -2.39 -3.81 -0.96
N GLY A 99 -1.14 -3.67 -1.40
CA GLY A 99 -0.62 -2.43 -1.97
C GLY A 99 -0.66 -2.44 -3.50
N ASN A 100 -0.30 -1.31 -4.11
CA ASN A 100 -0.29 -1.22 -5.57
C ASN A 100 0.84 -2.06 -6.21
N HIS A 101 1.87 -2.40 -5.45
CA HIS A 101 2.96 -3.25 -5.96
C HIS A 101 2.55 -4.72 -5.99
N GLU A 102 1.82 -5.23 -5.02
CA GLU A 102 1.20 -6.56 -5.06
C GLU A 102 0.19 -6.66 -6.22
N TYR A 103 -0.68 -5.65 -6.39
CA TYR A 103 -1.58 -5.59 -7.56
C TYR A 103 -0.82 -5.54 -8.89
N ASN A 104 0.29 -4.81 -8.96
CA ASN A 104 1.13 -4.80 -10.16
C ASN A 104 1.74 -6.17 -10.45
N ALA A 105 2.17 -6.92 -9.42
CA ALA A 105 2.70 -8.27 -9.55
C ALA A 105 1.64 -9.26 -10.03
N LEU A 106 0.44 -9.21 -9.47
CA LEU A 106 -0.71 -9.97 -9.96
C LEU A 106 -1.01 -9.63 -11.42
N GLY A 107 -1.12 -8.34 -11.76
CA GLY A 107 -1.41 -7.90 -13.12
C GLY A 107 -0.32 -8.29 -14.12
N TRP A 108 0.95 -8.42 -13.69
CA TRP A 108 2.06 -8.88 -14.54
C TRP A 108 1.90 -10.34 -14.95
N THR A 109 1.35 -11.18 -14.09
CA THR A 109 1.19 -12.63 -14.30
C THR A 109 -0.20 -13.01 -14.80
N THR A 110 -1.22 -12.20 -14.54
CA THR A 110 -2.61 -12.47 -14.91
C THR A 110 -2.87 -12.15 -16.38
N PRO A 111 -3.33 -13.10 -17.22
CA PRO A 111 -3.75 -12.81 -18.58
C PRO A 111 -4.90 -11.79 -18.58
N ALA A 112 -4.86 -10.86 -19.51
CA ALA A 112 -5.93 -9.88 -19.66
C ALA A 112 -7.20 -10.53 -20.22
N ALA A 113 -8.36 -9.95 -19.92
CA ALA A 113 -9.64 -10.43 -20.44
C ALA A 113 -9.66 -10.48 -21.97
N PRO A 114 -10.28 -11.51 -22.58
CA PRO A 114 -10.44 -11.59 -24.03
C PRO A 114 -11.08 -10.31 -24.58
N GLY A 115 -10.53 -9.78 -25.66
CA GLY A 115 -11.02 -8.54 -26.28
C GLY A 115 -10.49 -7.25 -25.66
N SER A 116 -9.70 -7.30 -24.60
CA SER A 116 -9.04 -6.11 -23.99
C SER A 116 -7.96 -5.49 -24.88
N GLY A 117 -7.49 -6.21 -25.89
CA GLY A 117 -6.35 -5.80 -26.73
C GLY A 117 -4.99 -5.91 -26.04
N ARG A 118 -4.94 -6.52 -24.86
CA ARG A 118 -3.73 -6.72 -24.04
C ARG A 118 -3.47 -8.21 -23.83
N GLN A 119 -2.22 -8.57 -23.66
CA GLN A 119 -1.83 -9.95 -23.32
C GLN A 119 -1.95 -10.20 -21.81
N PHE A 120 -1.53 -9.23 -20.99
CA PHE A 120 -1.61 -9.28 -19.54
C PHE A 120 -2.37 -8.06 -19.00
N VAL A 121 -2.92 -8.15 -17.80
CA VAL A 121 -3.58 -7.04 -17.11
C VAL A 121 -2.62 -5.86 -17.01
N ARG A 122 -1.36 -6.12 -16.68
CA ARG A 122 -0.26 -5.17 -16.73
C ARG A 122 0.69 -5.53 -17.87
N GLU A 123 0.65 -4.75 -18.95
CA GLU A 123 1.47 -5.01 -20.12
C GLU A 123 2.97 -5.00 -19.79
N HIS A 124 3.74 -5.92 -20.39
CA HIS A 124 5.18 -6.07 -20.22
C HIS A 124 5.98 -5.00 -20.98
N THR A 125 5.65 -3.73 -20.75
CA THR A 125 6.44 -2.62 -21.32
C THR A 125 7.82 -2.53 -20.65
N PRO A 126 8.83 -1.93 -21.29
CA PRO A 126 10.15 -1.75 -20.68
C PRO A 126 10.09 -1.01 -19.33
N ARG A 127 9.13 -0.08 -19.18
CA ARG A 127 8.91 0.64 -17.94
C ARG A 127 8.34 -0.27 -16.85
N HIS A 128 7.34 -1.08 -17.16
CA HIS A 128 6.74 -1.99 -16.18
C HIS A 128 7.73 -3.10 -15.79
N ALA A 129 8.47 -3.65 -16.76
CA ALA A 129 9.52 -4.62 -16.50
C ALA A 129 10.60 -4.07 -15.54
N ARG A 130 11.01 -2.81 -15.71
CA ARG A 130 11.96 -2.15 -14.80
C ARG A 130 11.42 -2.04 -13.38
N LEU A 131 10.11 -1.81 -13.18
CA LEU A 131 9.52 -1.64 -11.87
C LEU A 131 9.42 -2.93 -11.05
N ILE A 132 9.26 -4.08 -11.71
CA ILE A 132 9.13 -5.40 -11.05
C ILE A 132 10.45 -6.19 -11.07
N ARG A 133 11.48 -5.67 -11.73
CA ARG A 133 12.72 -6.39 -12.00
C ARG A 133 13.36 -6.98 -10.74
N GLU A 134 13.54 -6.19 -9.70
CA GLU A 134 14.18 -6.63 -8.46
C GLU A 134 13.43 -7.79 -7.80
N THR A 135 12.10 -7.81 -7.91
CA THR A 135 11.27 -8.93 -7.43
C THR A 135 11.53 -10.19 -8.24
N LEU A 136 11.46 -10.09 -9.58
CA LEU A 136 11.66 -11.24 -10.45
C LEU A 136 13.09 -11.82 -10.32
N GLU A 137 14.12 -10.96 -10.23
CA GLU A 137 15.50 -11.38 -10.01
C GLU A 137 15.68 -12.16 -8.71
N GLN A 138 15.06 -11.72 -7.60
CA GLN A 138 15.17 -12.38 -6.30
C GLN A 138 14.40 -13.72 -6.24
N PHE A 139 13.41 -13.90 -7.10
CA PHE A 139 12.64 -15.15 -7.21
C PHE A 139 13.04 -16.03 -8.39
N GLU A 140 14.04 -15.67 -9.19
CA GLU A 140 14.49 -16.44 -10.36
C GLU A 140 14.80 -17.90 -10.00
N ALA A 141 15.49 -18.13 -8.89
CA ALA A 141 15.80 -19.46 -8.37
C ALA A 141 14.67 -20.11 -7.56
N TYR A 142 13.57 -19.39 -7.30
CA TYR A 142 12.48 -19.81 -6.43
C TYR A 142 11.07 -19.63 -7.07
N PRO A 143 10.85 -20.12 -8.31
CA PRO A 143 9.60 -19.86 -9.04
C PRO A 143 8.37 -20.50 -8.39
N GLY A 144 8.55 -21.55 -7.58
CA GLY A 144 7.47 -22.16 -6.78
C GLY A 144 7.00 -21.24 -5.68
N GLU A 145 7.93 -20.70 -4.88
CA GLU A 145 7.62 -19.75 -3.81
C GLU A 145 6.97 -18.46 -4.36
N TRP A 146 7.46 -17.97 -5.51
CA TRP A 146 6.84 -16.79 -6.13
C TRP A 146 5.39 -17.02 -6.49
N ARG A 147 5.04 -18.21 -6.98
CA ARG A 147 3.66 -18.57 -7.28
C ARG A 147 2.81 -18.65 -6.01
N GLU A 148 3.34 -19.22 -4.93
CA GLU A 148 2.67 -19.25 -3.62
C GLU A 148 2.41 -17.83 -3.09
N PHE A 149 3.35 -16.89 -3.24
CA PHE A 149 3.13 -15.49 -2.87
C PHE A 149 2.12 -14.77 -3.77
N LEU A 150 2.10 -15.06 -5.07
CA LEU A 150 1.04 -14.53 -5.95
C LEU A 150 -0.35 -15.05 -5.54
N ASP A 151 -0.46 -16.31 -5.19
CA ASP A 151 -1.71 -16.89 -4.68
C ASP A 151 -2.12 -16.21 -3.36
N TRP A 152 -1.17 -15.99 -2.46
CA TRP A 152 -1.42 -15.27 -1.20
C TRP A 152 -1.82 -13.80 -1.42
N PHE A 153 -1.35 -13.12 -2.44
CA PHE A 153 -1.76 -11.74 -2.72
C PHE A 153 -3.25 -11.62 -3.02
N TYR A 154 -3.90 -12.65 -3.57
CA TYR A 154 -5.36 -12.68 -3.71
C TYR A 154 -6.10 -12.77 -2.36
N GLU A 155 -5.45 -13.22 -1.30
CA GLU A 155 -6.00 -13.30 0.05
C GLU A 155 -5.82 -11.98 0.83
N LEU A 156 -5.12 -10.98 0.27
CA LEU A 156 -4.95 -9.68 0.88
C LEU A 156 -6.16 -8.78 0.61
N PRO A 157 -6.87 -8.31 1.64
CA PRO A 157 -7.98 -7.38 1.46
C PRO A 157 -7.48 -6.03 0.95
N LEU A 158 -8.30 -5.31 0.21
CA LEU A 158 -7.98 -3.97 -0.29
C LEU A 158 -8.07 -2.90 0.82
N PHE A 159 -8.79 -3.16 1.89
CA PHE A 159 -8.99 -2.26 3.02
C PHE A 159 -9.36 -3.01 4.30
N LEU A 160 -9.23 -2.35 5.45
CA LEU A 160 -9.76 -2.80 6.74
C LEU A 160 -10.59 -1.68 7.37
N ASP A 161 -11.76 -2.02 7.90
CA ASP A 161 -12.60 -1.12 8.69
C ASP A 161 -12.78 -1.69 10.11
N ALA A 162 -12.24 -0.99 11.08
CA ALA A 162 -12.34 -1.36 12.50
C ALA A 162 -13.34 -0.46 13.25
N GLY A 163 -14.21 0.25 12.54
CA GLY A 163 -15.13 1.23 13.05
C GLY A 163 -14.44 2.50 13.57
N ARG A 164 -13.56 2.39 14.57
CA ARG A 164 -12.80 3.54 15.13
C ARG A 164 -11.57 3.95 14.31
N PHE A 165 -11.04 3.06 13.48
CA PHE A 165 -9.99 3.35 12.52
C PHE A 165 -10.16 2.54 11.25
N ARG A 166 -9.60 3.04 10.17
CA ARG A 166 -9.62 2.48 8.82
C ARG A 166 -8.22 2.37 8.26
N VAL A 167 -7.99 1.37 7.43
CA VAL A 167 -6.71 1.16 6.72
C VAL A 167 -7.00 0.92 5.26
N VAL A 168 -6.32 1.63 4.39
CA VAL A 168 -6.34 1.44 2.94
C VAL A 168 -4.96 1.85 2.40
N HIS A 169 -4.51 1.23 1.30
CA HIS A 169 -3.17 1.54 0.83
C HIS A 169 -3.02 3.01 0.39
N ALA A 170 -3.98 3.56 -0.36
CA ALA A 170 -3.88 4.93 -0.84
C ALA A 170 -5.06 5.83 -0.44
N CYS A 171 -6.30 5.50 -0.81
CA CYS A 171 -7.40 6.43 -0.65
C CYS A 171 -8.70 5.72 -0.27
N TRP A 172 -9.33 6.17 0.80
CA TRP A 172 -10.64 5.67 1.22
C TRP A 172 -11.75 6.33 0.41
N ASP A 173 -12.60 5.52 -0.21
CA ASP A 173 -13.73 6.00 -1.02
C ASP A 173 -14.95 5.08 -0.79
N ASP A 174 -15.88 5.51 0.06
CA ASP A 174 -17.06 4.72 0.41
C ASP A 174 -17.91 4.39 -0.82
N SER A 175 -17.92 5.24 -1.85
CA SER A 175 -18.67 4.99 -3.08
C SER A 175 -18.17 3.77 -3.89
N LEU A 176 -16.92 3.35 -3.64
CA LEU A 176 -16.30 2.17 -4.23
C LEU A 176 -16.23 1.01 -3.21
N ILE A 177 -15.97 1.32 -1.95
CA ILE A 177 -15.85 0.32 -0.88
C ILE A 177 -17.18 -0.38 -0.61
N ASP A 178 -18.30 0.36 -0.55
CA ASP A 178 -19.60 -0.24 -0.26
C ASP A 178 -20.06 -1.25 -1.33
N PRO A 179 -20.00 -0.93 -2.65
CA PRO A 179 -20.27 -1.92 -3.69
C PRO A 179 -19.27 -3.08 -3.71
N LEU A 180 -17.98 -2.80 -3.43
CA LEU A 180 -16.96 -3.83 -3.34
C LEU A 180 -17.25 -4.82 -2.20
N ARG A 181 -17.60 -4.31 -1.01
CA ARG A 181 -17.97 -5.11 0.17
C ARG A 181 -19.22 -5.98 -0.10
N ALA A 182 -20.16 -5.46 -0.89
CA ALA A 182 -21.34 -6.23 -1.30
C ALA A 182 -21.00 -7.40 -2.24
N GLN A 183 -19.94 -7.28 -3.03
CA GLN A 183 -19.46 -8.31 -3.95
C GLN A 183 -18.44 -9.26 -3.29
N PHE A 184 -17.54 -8.71 -2.48
CA PHE A 184 -16.45 -9.40 -1.78
C PHE A 184 -16.50 -9.02 -0.29
N ALA A 185 -17.21 -9.83 0.50
CA ALA A 185 -17.46 -9.53 1.91
C ALA A 185 -16.18 -9.47 2.76
N ASP A 186 -15.11 -10.13 2.32
CA ASP A 186 -13.79 -10.14 2.95
C ASP A 186 -12.85 -9.05 2.41
N GLY A 187 -13.27 -8.27 1.40
CA GLY A 187 -12.44 -7.26 0.73
C GLY A 187 -11.33 -7.83 -0.14
N CYS A 188 -11.23 -9.15 -0.26
CA CYS A 188 -10.28 -9.84 -1.12
C CYS A 188 -10.87 -10.01 -2.52
N VAL A 189 -10.15 -9.60 -3.55
CA VAL A 189 -10.64 -9.67 -4.93
C VAL A 189 -10.08 -10.90 -5.65
N ASP A 190 -10.88 -11.50 -6.51
CA ASP A 190 -10.51 -12.67 -7.28
C ASP A 190 -9.79 -12.32 -8.61
N GLU A 191 -9.32 -13.35 -9.30
CA GLU A 191 -8.65 -13.20 -10.59
C GLU A 191 -9.56 -12.53 -11.64
N ALA A 192 -10.86 -12.81 -11.62
CA ALA A 192 -11.80 -12.20 -12.57
C ALA A 192 -11.92 -10.69 -12.35
N PHE A 193 -11.89 -10.23 -11.10
CA PHE A 193 -11.86 -8.80 -10.78
C PHE A 193 -10.54 -8.15 -11.21
N ILE A 194 -9.40 -8.82 -11.00
CA ILE A 194 -8.10 -8.34 -11.49
C ILE A 194 -8.11 -8.27 -13.02
N GLN A 195 -8.63 -9.27 -13.73
CA GLN A 195 -8.78 -9.23 -15.19
C GLN A 195 -9.67 -8.07 -15.66
N ALA A 196 -10.80 -7.84 -15.00
CA ALA A 196 -11.72 -6.75 -15.31
C ALA A 196 -11.08 -5.36 -15.07
N SER A 197 -10.12 -5.25 -14.16
CA SER A 197 -9.41 -4.00 -13.88
C SER A 197 -8.53 -3.52 -15.04
N ALA A 198 -8.23 -4.40 -16.02
CA ALA A 198 -7.53 -4.01 -17.24
C ALA A 198 -8.39 -3.14 -18.18
N VAL A 199 -9.71 -3.09 -17.96
CA VAL A 199 -10.65 -2.32 -18.80
C VAL A 199 -10.81 -0.91 -18.24
N PRO A 200 -10.32 0.13 -18.92
CA PRO A 200 -10.42 1.51 -18.45
C PRO A 200 -11.89 1.91 -18.19
N GLY A 201 -12.14 2.55 -17.05
CA GLY A 201 -13.47 3.02 -16.65
C GLY A 201 -14.40 1.92 -16.11
N SER A 202 -13.99 0.65 -16.07
CA SER A 202 -14.74 -0.38 -15.34
C SER A 202 -14.76 -0.09 -13.85
N PHE A 203 -15.72 -0.67 -13.13
CA PHE A 203 -15.76 -0.60 -11.66
C PHE A 203 -14.47 -1.15 -11.06
N ALA A 204 -13.98 -2.30 -11.53
CA ALA A 204 -12.74 -2.91 -11.06
C ALA A 204 -11.53 -1.99 -11.30
N CYS A 205 -11.37 -1.42 -12.52
CA CYS A 205 -10.28 -0.49 -12.81
C CYS A 205 -10.32 0.72 -11.87
N THR A 206 -11.50 1.34 -11.72
CA THR A 206 -11.67 2.53 -10.87
C THR A 206 -11.38 2.21 -9.40
N THR A 207 -11.84 1.05 -8.92
CA THR A 207 -11.61 0.61 -7.53
C THR A 207 -10.12 0.38 -7.26
N MET A 208 -9.45 -0.42 -8.11
CA MET A 208 -8.02 -0.71 -7.93
C MET A 208 -7.16 0.57 -8.01
N ASP A 209 -7.46 1.46 -8.96
CA ASP A 209 -6.73 2.71 -9.07
C ASP A 209 -6.99 3.62 -7.85
N ARG A 210 -8.23 3.74 -7.41
CA ARG A 210 -8.59 4.61 -6.28
C ARG A 210 -8.04 4.13 -4.96
N LEU A 211 -8.28 2.87 -4.61
CA LEU A 211 -7.87 2.34 -3.30
C LEU A 211 -6.37 2.13 -3.19
N LEU A 212 -5.68 1.81 -4.30
CA LEU A 212 -4.27 1.46 -4.29
C LEU A 212 -3.33 2.56 -4.84
N ARG A 213 -3.83 3.52 -5.64
CA ARG A 213 -3.01 4.60 -6.24
C ARG A 213 -3.51 6.00 -5.90
N GLY A 214 -4.70 6.08 -5.32
CA GLY A 214 -5.29 7.34 -4.87
C GLY A 214 -6.00 8.11 -5.97
N THR A 215 -6.01 9.44 -5.83
CA THR A 215 -6.69 10.35 -6.73
C THR A 215 -5.71 11.05 -7.64
N ASP A 216 -6.11 11.30 -8.87
CA ASP A 216 -5.38 12.11 -9.81
C ASP A 216 -6.28 13.16 -10.50
N MET A 217 -5.67 14.14 -11.11
CA MET A 217 -6.37 15.14 -11.93
C MET A 217 -5.54 15.48 -13.16
N ARG A 218 -6.23 15.77 -14.26
CA ARG A 218 -5.59 16.23 -15.49
C ARG A 218 -5.03 17.64 -15.29
N LEU A 219 -3.82 17.85 -15.82
CA LEU A 219 -3.19 19.17 -15.83
C LEU A 219 -4.03 20.19 -16.64
N PRO A 220 -4.12 21.45 -16.20
CA PRO A 220 -4.82 22.48 -16.94
C PRO A 220 -4.06 22.85 -18.22
N HIS A 221 -4.73 23.52 -19.14
CA HIS A 221 -4.15 24.11 -20.36
C HIS A 221 -3.39 23.13 -21.27
N GLY A 222 -3.68 21.80 -21.19
CA GLY A 222 -2.98 20.80 -21.98
C GLY A 222 -1.51 20.58 -21.59
N LEU A 223 -1.11 21.07 -20.41
CA LEU A 223 0.25 20.90 -19.89
C LEU A 223 0.55 19.41 -19.60
N THR A 224 1.82 19.08 -19.61
CA THR A 224 2.34 17.78 -19.25
C THR A 224 3.49 17.90 -18.26
N LEU A 225 3.71 16.87 -17.44
CA LEU A 225 4.87 16.70 -16.59
C LEU A 225 5.75 15.60 -17.14
N THR A 226 7.05 15.86 -17.23
CA THR A 226 8.03 14.85 -17.61
C THR A 226 8.86 14.50 -16.39
N SER A 227 8.85 13.22 -15.99
CA SER A 227 9.67 12.71 -14.90
C SER A 227 11.14 12.56 -15.33
N GLU A 228 12.06 12.39 -14.37
CA GLU A 228 13.50 12.23 -14.63
C GLU A 228 13.83 11.07 -15.59
N ASP A 229 12.97 10.04 -15.62
CA ASP A 229 13.11 8.90 -16.54
C ASP A 229 12.53 9.17 -17.93
N GLY A 230 12.15 10.42 -18.26
CA GLY A 230 11.62 10.85 -19.55
C GLY A 230 10.14 10.51 -19.78
N PHE A 231 9.45 9.94 -18.80
CA PHE A 231 8.02 9.65 -18.94
C PHE A 231 7.18 10.92 -18.82
N THR A 232 6.39 11.20 -19.86
CA THR A 232 5.49 12.36 -19.92
C THR A 232 4.07 11.95 -19.59
N ARG A 233 3.42 12.70 -18.71
CA ARG A 233 2.04 12.47 -18.26
C ARG A 233 1.23 13.77 -18.27
N ALA A 234 -0.06 13.64 -18.57
CA ALA A 234 -1.02 14.73 -18.53
C ALA A 234 -1.79 14.83 -17.19
N HIS A 235 -1.49 13.94 -16.24
CA HIS A 235 -2.14 13.86 -14.94
C HIS A 235 -1.12 14.00 -13.82
N PHE A 236 -1.56 14.54 -12.68
CA PHE A 236 -0.79 14.64 -11.46
C PHE A 236 -1.58 14.05 -10.29
N ARG A 237 -0.88 13.54 -9.30
CA ARG A 237 -1.49 12.96 -8.09
C ARG A 237 -2.03 14.06 -7.20
N THR A 238 -3.25 13.89 -6.67
CA THR A 238 -3.89 14.87 -5.81
C THR A 238 -3.93 14.43 -4.35
N LYS A 239 -4.05 15.42 -3.47
CA LYS A 239 -4.28 15.24 -2.03
C LYS A 239 -5.78 15.13 -1.77
N PHE A 240 -6.30 13.95 -1.45
CA PHE A 240 -7.70 13.76 -1.05
C PHE A 240 -8.02 14.35 0.35
N TRP A 241 -7.02 14.89 1.01
CA TRP A 241 -7.12 15.54 2.32
C TRP A 241 -6.97 17.07 2.26
N ALA A 242 -7.01 17.68 1.09
CA ALA A 242 -6.93 19.13 0.96
C ALA A 242 -8.19 19.79 1.51
N ASP A 243 -8.00 20.75 2.43
CA ASP A 243 -9.10 21.50 3.03
C ASP A 243 -9.44 22.72 2.17
N ASN A 244 -10.70 22.79 1.70
CA ASN A 244 -11.26 23.88 0.91
C ASN A 244 -10.32 24.40 -0.22
N PRO A 245 -9.82 23.55 -1.10
CA PRO A 245 -8.86 23.93 -2.12
C PRO A 245 -9.48 24.90 -3.14
N GLN A 246 -8.70 25.91 -3.56
CA GLN A 246 -9.12 26.91 -4.53
C GLN A 246 -8.38 26.79 -5.86
N THR A 247 -7.14 26.29 -5.82
CA THR A 247 -6.26 26.20 -6.99
C THR A 247 -5.72 24.77 -7.17
N TYR A 248 -5.14 24.50 -8.33
CA TYR A 248 -4.42 23.25 -8.58
C TYR A 248 -3.24 23.05 -7.63
N GLY A 249 -2.57 24.12 -7.20
CA GLY A 249 -1.48 24.09 -6.24
C GLY A 249 -1.91 23.59 -4.86
N ASP A 250 -3.16 23.84 -4.46
CA ASP A 250 -3.68 23.39 -3.17
C ASP A 250 -3.86 21.88 -3.10
N ILE A 251 -4.13 21.23 -4.24
CA ILE A 251 -4.42 19.80 -4.33
C ILE A 251 -3.25 18.95 -4.80
N VAL A 252 -2.20 19.53 -5.39
CA VAL A 252 -1.08 18.72 -5.89
C VAL A 252 -0.38 18.00 -4.75
N PHE A 253 -0.14 16.70 -4.94
CA PHE A 253 0.69 15.93 -4.01
C PHE A 253 2.17 16.04 -4.40
N GLN A 254 3.01 16.45 -3.46
CA GLN A 254 4.46 16.42 -3.62
C GLN A 254 4.94 14.95 -3.73
N PRO A 255 5.97 14.63 -4.53
CA PRO A 255 6.98 15.55 -5.07
C PRO A 255 6.62 16.20 -6.41
N ASP A 256 5.41 16.02 -6.93
CA ASP A 256 5.02 16.61 -8.20
C ASP A 256 4.95 18.14 -8.04
N ALA A 257 5.95 18.84 -8.56
CA ALA A 257 5.91 20.28 -8.65
C ALA A 257 5.14 20.68 -9.92
N LEU A 258 4.06 21.42 -9.75
CA LEU A 258 3.38 22.02 -10.91
C LEU A 258 4.14 23.26 -11.39
N PRO A 259 4.19 23.52 -12.71
CA PRO A 259 4.58 24.84 -13.21
C PRO A 259 3.75 25.92 -12.54
N GLU A 260 4.32 27.10 -12.27
CA GLU A 260 3.67 28.17 -11.51
C GLU A 260 2.30 28.55 -12.09
N LEU A 261 2.21 28.68 -13.42
CA LEU A 261 0.93 28.94 -14.11
C LEU A 261 -0.13 27.89 -13.81
N ALA A 262 0.24 26.60 -13.81
CA ALA A 262 -0.67 25.51 -13.49
C ALA A 262 -1.07 25.54 -12.01
N ALA A 263 -0.10 25.77 -11.11
CA ALA A 263 -0.35 25.82 -9.68
C ALA A 263 -1.32 26.96 -9.29
N GLN A 264 -1.24 28.10 -9.94
CA GLN A 264 -2.11 29.26 -9.70
C GLN A 264 -3.47 29.17 -10.41
N THR A 265 -3.67 28.20 -11.31
CA THR A 265 -4.95 28.02 -12.01
C THR A 265 -6.07 27.70 -11.02
N PRO A 266 -7.18 28.46 -11.00
CA PRO A 266 -8.32 28.18 -10.15
C PRO A 266 -9.00 26.86 -10.50
N LEU A 267 -9.46 26.14 -9.49
CA LEU A 267 -10.35 24.98 -9.66
C LEU A 267 -11.76 25.49 -9.99
N SER A 268 -12.38 24.91 -11.01
CA SER A 268 -13.80 25.16 -11.28
C SER A 268 -14.68 24.52 -10.19
N GLU A 269 -15.90 25.00 -10.01
CA GLU A 269 -16.85 24.41 -9.06
C GLU A 269 -17.13 22.93 -9.36
N LEU A 270 -17.19 22.55 -10.64
CA LEU A 270 -17.32 21.15 -11.03
C LEU A 270 -16.15 20.31 -10.54
N GLN A 271 -14.92 20.78 -10.71
CA GLN A 271 -13.72 20.09 -10.22
C GLN A 271 -13.70 19.99 -8.70
N LYS A 272 -14.04 21.08 -8.00
CA LYS A 272 -14.14 21.06 -6.53
C LYS A 272 -15.14 20.05 -6.02
N ASN A 273 -16.29 19.90 -6.70
CA ASN A 273 -17.33 18.94 -6.36
C ASN A 273 -16.94 17.48 -6.66
N GLN A 274 -16.03 17.27 -7.61
CA GLN A 274 -15.52 15.94 -7.97
C GLN A 274 -14.32 15.48 -7.11
N LEU A 275 -13.73 16.41 -6.33
CA LEU A 275 -12.63 16.04 -5.43
C LEU A 275 -13.14 15.12 -4.32
N LEU A 276 -12.51 13.95 -4.22
CA LEU A 276 -12.70 13.11 -3.06
C LEU A 276 -12.12 13.80 -1.82
N ARG A 277 -12.85 13.73 -0.72
CA ARG A 277 -12.45 14.32 0.55
C ARG A 277 -12.70 13.34 1.69
N TYR A 278 -11.69 13.11 2.49
CA TYR A 278 -11.86 12.41 3.76
C TYR A 278 -12.18 13.43 4.85
N GLY A 279 -13.34 13.33 5.48
CA GLY A 279 -13.84 14.31 6.44
C GLY A 279 -13.06 14.33 7.77
N HIS A 280 -13.10 15.45 8.49
CA HIS A 280 -12.47 15.59 9.81
C HIS A 280 -13.15 14.79 10.93
N HIS A 281 -14.41 14.40 10.71
CA HIS A 281 -15.21 13.61 11.65
C HIS A 281 -15.22 12.12 11.35
N GLU A 282 -14.63 11.74 10.24
CA GLU A 282 -14.43 10.33 9.87
C GLU A 282 -13.49 9.64 10.86
N PRO A 283 -13.55 8.28 10.98
CA PRO A 283 -12.60 7.51 11.76
C PRO A 283 -11.14 7.83 11.43
N MET A 284 -10.21 7.47 12.31
CA MET A 284 -8.79 7.60 11.99
C MET A 284 -8.44 6.76 10.76
N LEU A 285 -7.79 7.36 9.76
CA LEU A 285 -7.39 6.70 8.52
C LEU A 285 -5.87 6.59 8.45
N PHE A 286 -5.40 5.38 8.15
CA PHE A 286 -3.99 5.10 7.90
C PHE A 286 -3.80 4.69 6.44
N VAL A 287 -2.84 5.36 5.78
CA VAL A 287 -2.48 5.09 4.38
C VAL A 287 -0.97 4.96 4.21
N GLY A 288 -0.53 4.27 3.16
CA GLY A 288 0.82 4.22 2.63
C GLY A 288 0.98 5.11 1.39
N HIS A 289 1.69 4.62 0.36
CA HIS A 289 1.71 5.11 -1.02
C HIS A 289 2.22 6.53 -1.25
N TYR A 290 1.93 7.48 -0.36
CA TYR A 290 2.27 8.90 -0.51
C TYR A 290 3.62 9.19 0.14
N TRP A 291 4.66 9.32 -0.64
CA TRP A 291 6.06 9.47 -0.24
C TRP A 291 6.29 10.70 0.62
N ARG A 292 6.18 10.54 1.91
CA ARG A 292 6.45 11.61 2.84
C ARG A 292 7.95 11.71 3.15
N ARG A 293 8.36 12.88 3.62
CA ARG A 293 9.73 13.18 4.04
C ARG A 293 9.73 13.88 5.40
N GLY A 294 10.89 13.95 6.02
CA GLY A 294 11.07 14.62 7.30
C GLY A 294 10.73 13.75 8.51
N ARG A 295 10.25 14.38 9.58
CA ARG A 295 9.85 13.68 10.80
C ARG A 295 8.44 13.09 10.63
N PRO A 296 8.23 11.81 10.95
CA PRO A 296 6.91 11.20 10.93
C PRO A 296 5.90 11.96 11.79
N SER A 297 4.74 12.24 11.20
CA SER A 297 3.67 13.01 11.85
C SER A 297 2.33 12.80 11.14
N ALA A 298 1.24 13.00 11.88
CA ALA A 298 -0.08 13.03 11.29
C ALA A 298 -0.22 14.13 10.24
N ILE A 299 -1.00 13.87 9.19
CA ILE A 299 -1.42 14.89 8.21
C ILE A 299 -2.50 15.75 8.85
N ARG A 300 -3.44 15.10 9.52
CA ARG A 300 -4.55 15.70 10.28
C ARG A 300 -4.80 14.84 11.54
N PRO A 301 -5.58 15.32 12.52
CA PRO A 301 -5.87 14.55 13.73
C PRO A 301 -6.49 13.16 13.50
N ASN A 302 -7.05 12.92 12.32
CA ASN A 302 -7.64 11.65 11.91
C ASN A 302 -7.03 11.05 10.64
N LEU A 303 -5.87 11.50 10.17
CA LEU A 303 -5.23 10.96 8.96
C LEU A 303 -3.72 10.90 9.12
N ALA A 304 -3.15 9.71 8.93
CA ALA A 304 -1.72 9.47 8.85
C ALA A 304 -1.33 8.74 7.56
N CYS A 305 -0.28 9.19 6.90
CA CYS A 305 0.44 8.41 5.91
C CYS A 305 1.71 7.86 6.56
N LEU A 306 1.97 6.56 6.40
CA LEU A 306 3.10 5.87 7.00
C LEU A 306 4.20 5.52 5.99
N ASP A 307 4.02 5.83 4.70
CA ASP A 307 5.09 5.75 3.71
C ASP A 307 6.05 6.95 3.84
N TYR A 308 7.26 6.68 4.26
CA TYR A 308 8.37 7.63 4.36
C TYR A 308 9.56 7.21 3.52
N SER A 309 9.28 6.57 2.37
CA SER A 309 10.25 6.23 1.34
C SER A 309 11.41 5.35 1.86
N ALA A 310 11.09 4.31 2.62
CA ALA A 310 12.08 3.39 3.18
C ALA A 310 13.08 2.95 2.11
N VAL A 311 12.63 2.48 0.98
CA VAL A 311 13.46 2.01 -0.14
C VAL A 311 14.34 3.09 -0.79
N MET A 312 14.04 4.37 -0.59
CA MET A 312 14.86 5.52 -1.01
C MET A 312 15.76 6.04 0.12
N TYR A 313 16.13 5.16 1.03
CA TYR A 313 16.92 5.47 2.23
C TYR A 313 16.28 6.53 3.14
N GLY A 314 14.95 6.49 3.20
CA GLY A 314 14.15 7.29 4.12
C GLY A 314 13.96 6.57 5.46
N LYS A 315 12.72 6.34 5.83
CA LYS A 315 12.37 5.69 7.11
C LYS A 315 11.30 4.63 6.88
N LEU A 316 11.40 3.52 7.60
CA LEU A 316 10.26 2.63 7.81
C LEU A 316 9.54 3.09 9.08
N VAL A 317 8.26 3.38 8.95
CA VAL A 317 7.47 4.06 9.99
C VAL A 317 6.33 3.17 10.44
N ALA A 318 6.11 3.16 11.75
CA ALA A 318 4.92 2.60 12.38
C ALA A 318 4.17 3.65 13.18
N TYR A 319 2.86 3.47 13.34
CA TYR A 319 2.05 4.16 14.32
C TYR A 319 1.53 3.17 15.37
N ARG A 320 1.77 3.45 16.65
CA ARG A 320 1.35 2.61 17.78
C ARG A 320 -0.03 3.02 18.23
N LEU A 321 -1.06 2.36 17.71
CA LEU A 321 -2.45 2.64 18.01
C LEU A 321 -2.91 1.86 19.27
N ASP A 322 -3.47 2.58 20.23
CA ASP A 322 -4.11 2.00 21.41
C ASP A 322 -5.61 2.39 21.45
N GLN A 323 -6.04 3.18 22.43
CA GLN A 323 -7.45 3.55 22.63
C GLN A 323 -7.75 5.03 22.27
N GLU A 324 -6.77 5.74 21.74
CA GLU A 324 -6.96 7.14 21.34
C GLU A 324 -7.96 7.28 20.20
N THR A 325 -8.66 8.42 20.21
CA THR A 325 -9.63 8.81 19.16
C THR A 325 -9.06 9.83 18.17
N ARG A 326 -7.83 10.28 18.40
CA ARG A 326 -7.08 11.20 17.54
C ARG A 326 -5.61 10.80 17.51
N LEU A 327 -4.97 11.03 16.38
CA LEU A 327 -3.56 10.72 16.20
C LEU A 327 -2.68 11.57 17.13
N ASP A 328 -1.76 10.91 17.81
CA ASP A 328 -0.77 11.50 18.70
C ASP A 328 0.63 11.47 18.07
N ALA A 329 1.30 12.61 18.04
CA ALA A 329 2.64 12.74 17.49
C ALA A 329 3.70 11.88 18.21
N GLY A 330 3.48 11.57 19.49
CA GLY A 330 4.37 10.72 20.30
C GLY A 330 4.27 9.23 19.99
N LYS A 331 3.27 8.81 19.19
CA LYS A 331 3.03 7.40 18.85
C LYS A 331 3.61 6.95 17.52
N PHE A 332 4.25 7.84 16.78
CA PHE A 332 5.05 7.47 15.61
C PHE A 332 6.39 6.89 16.04
N VAL A 333 6.67 5.67 15.60
CA VAL A 333 7.94 4.97 15.80
C VAL A 333 8.55 4.71 14.43
N TRP A 334 9.86 4.88 14.29
CA TRP A 334 10.51 4.67 12.99
C TRP A 334 11.96 4.24 13.14
N VAL A 335 12.45 3.59 12.08
CA VAL A 335 13.87 3.26 11.88
C VAL A 335 14.31 3.92 10.57
N ASN A 336 15.49 4.56 10.59
CA ASN A 336 16.10 5.06 9.36
C ASN A 336 16.66 3.88 8.56
N VAL A 337 16.50 3.92 7.23
CA VAL A 337 17.13 2.93 6.36
C VAL A 337 18.58 3.34 6.12
N GLU A 338 19.51 2.48 6.52
CA GLU A 338 20.94 2.71 6.32
C GLU A 338 21.32 2.61 4.85
N ARG A 339 22.09 3.58 4.37
CA ARG A 339 22.70 3.47 3.04
C ARG A 339 23.86 2.49 3.12
N PRO A 340 24.03 1.57 2.13
CA PRO A 340 25.24 0.80 2.04
C PRO A 340 26.45 1.75 1.97
N GLU A 341 27.48 1.48 2.75
CA GLU A 341 28.73 2.21 2.62
C GLU A 341 29.23 2.09 1.19
N ARG A 342 29.57 3.22 0.57
CA ARG A 342 30.22 3.18 -0.74
C ARG A 342 31.56 2.48 -0.54
N VAL A 343 31.73 1.30 -1.13
CA VAL A 343 33.04 0.68 -1.27
C VAL A 343 33.88 1.64 -2.12
N SER A 344 34.83 2.30 -1.45
CA SER A 344 35.78 3.24 -2.08
C SER A 344 36.72 2.52 -3.04
#